data_ef3e6d873ab71be456c03743aa3213c1
#
_entry.id   ef3e6d873ab71be456c03743aa3213c1
#
_cell.length_a   1.000
_cell.length_b   1.000
_cell.length_c   1.000
_cell.angle_alpha   90.00
_cell.angle_beta   90.00
_cell.angle_gamma   90.00
#
_symmetry.space_group_name_H-M   'P 1'
#
loop_
_entity.id
_entity.type
_entity.pdbx_description
1 polymer ?
#
loop_
_entity_poly.entity_id
_entity_poly.type
_entity_poly.pdbx_seq_one_letter_code
_entity_poly.pdbx_strand_id
1 'polypeptide(L)'
;NIFLNIEIKTHSLFDLSASKTLGRLFKRSGIQHSFMVSSFNPVVVAYFRVFFPNISIGYILQNISWLWTTHWLHPDYLHPRADLIDNELLEMSQNHSLSLNLWTVNTIPALEWCIQNHISGIISDNPKAIHV
;
A
#
# COMPACT_ATOMS: atom_id res chain seq x y z
N ASN A 1 1.42 20.01 0.60
CA ASN A 1 0.31 19.10 0.27
C ASN A 1 0.47 17.81 1.08
N ILE A 2 -0.63 17.39 1.71
CA ILE A 2 -0.67 16.11 2.44
C ILE A 2 -1.35 15.08 1.54
N PHE A 3 -0.71 13.91 1.40
CA PHE A 3 -1.28 12.74 0.73
C PHE A 3 -1.71 11.74 1.81
N LEU A 4 -2.96 11.31 1.79
CA LEU A 4 -3.51 10.41 2.80
C LEU A 4 -3.44 8.95 2.34
N ASN A 5 -2.99 8.07 3.21
CA ASN A 5 -3.16 6.63 3.06
C ASN A 5 -4.33 6.17 3.95
N ILE A 6 -5.42 5.73 3.35
CA ILE A 6 -6.63 5.26 4.05
C ILE A 6 -6.59 3.73 4.07
N GLU A 7 -6.21 3.17 5.21
CA GLU A 7 -6.17 1.72 5.39
C GLU A 7 -7.56 1.17 5.73
N ILE A 8 -8.02 0.20 4.94
CA ILE A 8 -9.25 -0.56 5.22
C ILE A 8 -8.90 -1.89 5.88
N LYS A 9 -9.33 -2.04 7.14
CA LYS A 9 -9.27 -3.30 7.88
C LYS A 9 -10.62 -4.03 7.77
N THR A 10 -10.56 -5.34 7.60
CA THR A 10 -11.76 -6.19 7.45
C THR A 10 -11.73 -7.34 8.47
N HIS A 11 -12.89 -7.79 8.88
CA HIS A 11 -13.04 -8.93 9.81
C HIS A 11 -13.03 -10.28 9.08
N SER A 12 -13.33 -10.28 7.78
CA SER A 12 -13.30 -11.48 6.94
C SER A 12 -12.93 -11.12 5.51
N LEU A 13 -12.57 -12.14 4.72
CA LEU A 13 -12.11 -11.96 3.33
C LEU A 13 -13.17 -11.26 2.46
N PHE A 14 -14.45 -11.54 2.65
CA PHE A 14 -15.54 -10.99 1.85
C PHE A 14 -16.26 -9.81 2.50
N ASP A 15 -15.74 -9.28 3.61
CA ASP A 15 -16.30 -8.07 4.23
C ASP A 15 -15.91 -6.82 3.44
N LEU A 16 -16.86 -6.31 2.68
CA LEU A 16 -16.73 -5.08 1.89
C LEU A 16 -17.53 -3.89 2.46
N SER A 17 -18.01 -3.98 3.70
CA SER A 17 -18.86 -2.95 4.32
C SER A 17 -18.18 -1.57 4.36
N ALA A 18 -16.95 -1.51 4.86
CA ALA A 18 -16.14 -0.29 4.90
C ALA A 18 -15.80 0.21 3.50
N SER A 19 -15.45 -0.70 2.58
CA SER A 19 -15.12 -0.37 1.18
C SER A 19 -16.30 0.27 0.46
N LYS A 20 -17.51 -0.27 0.60
CA LYS A 20 -18.74 0.30 0.02
C LYS A 20 -19.07 1.66 0.61
N THR A 21 -18.85 1.85 1.91
CA THR A 21 -19.09 3.12 2.59
C THR A 21 -18.11 4.19 2.11
N LEU A 22 -16.84 3.88 2.06
CA LEU A 22 -15.80 4.77 1.55
C LEU A 22 -16.01 5.10 0.08
N GLY A 23 -16.37 4.11 -0.76
CA GLY A 23 -16.68 4.31 -2.16
C GLY A 23 -17.87 5.25 -2.39
N ARG A 24 -18.92 5.18 -1.55
CA ARG A 24 -20.03 6.13 -1.60
C ARG A 24 -19.59 7.55 -1.21
N LEU A 25 -18.72 7.67 -0.22
CA LEU A 25 -18.15 8.96 0.18
C LEU A 25 -17.37 9.60 -0.97
N PHE A 26 -16.50 8.85 -1.65
CA PHE A 26 -15.74 9.34 -2.81
C PHE A 26 -16.62 9.84 -3.95
N LYS A 27 -17.69 9.08 -4.28
CA LYS A 27 -18.65 9.50 -5.31
C LYS A 27 -19.39 10.80 -4.96
N ARG A 28 -19.61 11.07 -3.67
CA ARG A 28 -20.29 12.29 -3.20
C ARG A 28 -19.35 13.49 -3.08
N SER A 29 -18.12 13.29 -2.65
CA SER A 29 -17.18 14.39 -2.37
C SER A 29 -16.41 14.88 -3.59
N GLY A 30 -16.34 14.09 -4.66
CA GLY A 30 -15.54 14.41 -5.84
C GLY A 30 -14.01 14.41 -5.59
N ILE A 31 -13.56 14.04 -4.39
CA ILE A 31 -12.14 14.01 -4.01
C ILE A 31 -11.52 12.74 -4.62
N GLN A 32 -10.57 12.88 -5.53
CA GLN A 32 -9.95 11.74 -6.23
C GLN A 32 -8.42 11.74 -6.21
N HIS A 33 -7.74 12.81 -5.81
CA HIS A 33 -6.31 12.99 -6.13
C HIS A 33 -5.36 13.21 -4.95
N SER A 34 -5.83 13.19 -3.71
CA SER A 34 -4.99 13.47 -2.53
C SER A 34 -4.88 12.30 -1.56
N PHE A 35 -5.21 11.09 -2.00
CA PHE A 35 -5.16 9.91 -1.14
C PHE A 35 -5.01 8.61 -1.95
N MET A 36 -4.57 7.57 -1.26
CA MET A 36 -4.68 6.19 -1.69
C MET A 36 -5.54 5.40 -0.69
N VAL A 37 -6.06 4.28 -1.15
CA VAL A 37 -6.67 3.27 -0.29
C VAL A 37 -5.73 2.09 -0.19
N SER A 38 -5.53 1.54 1.01
CA SER A 38 -4.72 0.33 1.19
C SER A 38 -5.45 -0.71 2.03
N SER A 39 -5.11 -1.99 1.82
CA SER A 39 -5.66 -3.09 2.61
C SER A 39 -4.76 -4.32 2.55
N PHE A 40 -4.80 -5.14 3.62
CA PHE A 40 -4.30 -6.52 3.62
C PHE A 40 -5.20 -7.48 2.84
N ASN A 41 -6.46 -7.10 2.65
CA ASN A 41 -7.47 -7.95 2.04
C ASN A 41 -7.45 -7.81 0.51
N PRO A 42 -7.07 -8.87 -0.25
CA PRO A 42 -7.02 -8.82 -1.70
C PRO A 42 -8.40 -8.55 -2.34
N VAL A 43 -9.49 -8.93 -1.69
CA VAL A 43 -10.86 -8.66 -2.20
C VAL A 43 -11.18 -7.17 -2.12
N VAL A 44 -10.70 -6.46 -1.09
CA VAL A 44 -10.80 -5.00 -0.99
C VAL A 44 -10.00 -4.33 -2.11
N VAL A 45 -8.77 -4.79 -2.35
CA VAL A 45 -7.92 -4.28 -3.43
C VAL A 45 -8.60 -4.47 -4.78
N ALA A 46 -9.11 -5.67 -5.06
CA ALA A 46 -9.87 -5.97 -6.28
C ALA A 46 -11.11 -5.10 -6.43
N TYR A 47 -11.86 -4.88 -5.33
CA TYR A 47 -13.04 -4.03 -5.33
C TYR A 47 -12.72 -2.60 -5.79
N PHE A 48 -11.70 -1.97 -5.21
CA PHE A 48 -11.30 -0.62 -5.60
C PHE A 48 -10.74 -0.58 -7.02
N ARG A 49 -9.96 -1.57 -7.43
CA ARG A 49 -9.43 -1.65 -8.79
C ARG A 49 -10.55 -1.68 -9.84
N VAL A 50 -11.62 -2.43 -9.59
CA VAL A 50 -12.75 -2.59 -10.53
C VAL A 50 -13.70 -1.39 -10.49
N PHE A 51 -14.08 -0.92 -9.31
CA PHE A 51 -15.15 0.07 -9.16
C PHE A 51 -14.66 1.51 -9.03
N PHE A 52 -13.37 1.73 -8.77
CA PHE A 52 -12.74 3.05 -8.55
C PHE A 52 -11.35 3.11 -9.20
N PRO A 53 -11.23 2.91 -10.53
CA PRO A 53 -9.92 2.79 -11.20
C PRO A 53 -9.05 4.06 -11.12
N ASN A 54 -9.65 5.21 -10.81
CA ASN A 54 -8.94 6.48 -10.66
C ASN A 54 -8.38 6.72 -9.24
N ILE A 55 -8.65 5.80 -8.31
CA ILE A 55 -8.11 5.87 -6.95
C ILE A 55 -6.87 4.99 -6.88
N SER A 56 -5.77 5.57 -6.40
CA SER A 56 -4.55 4.80 -6.13
C SER A 56 -4.82 3.74 -5.07
N ILE A 57 -4.39 2.51 -5.34
CA ILE A 57 -4.60 1.37 -4.45
C ILE A 57 -3.29 0.75 -4.01
N GLY A 58 -3.13 0.58 -2.68
CA GLY A 58 -2.02 -0.12 -2.05
C GLY A 58 -2.43 -1.51 -1.55
N TYR A 59 -1.60 -2.50 -1.83
CA TYR A 59 -1.78 -3.84 -1.27
C TYR A 59 -0.77 -4.04 -0.14
N ILE A 60 -1.25 -4.29 1.08
CA ILE A 60 -0.40 -4.48 2.26
C ILE A 60 -0.06 -5.96 2.37
N LEU A 61 1.25 -6.27 2.31
CA LEU A 61 1.75 -7.63 2.30
C LEU A 61 2.40 -7.97 3.64
N GLN A 62 1.77 -8.87 4.40
CA GLN A 62 2.28 -9.39 5.67
C GLN A 62 3.03 -10.72 5.50
N ASN A 63 2.77 -11.44 4.43
CA ASN A 63 3.36 -12.75 4.13
C ASN A 63 3.67 -12.84 2.65
N ILE A 64 4.89 -13.26 2.33
CA ILE A 64 5.37 -13.40 0.96
C ILE A 64 4.54 -14.38 0.12
N SER A 65 3.91 -15.36 0.77
CA SER A 65 3.05 -16.34 0.07
C SER A 65 1.86 -15.72 -0.66
N TRP A 66 1.51 -14.46 -0.37
CA TRP A 66 0.45 -13.73 -1.06
C TRP A 66 0.96 -12.84 -2.21
N LEU A 67 2.28 -12.79 -2.44
CA LEU A 67 2.87 -11.94 -3.48
C LEU A 67 2.34 -12.25 -4.88
N TRP A 68 2.07 -13.52 -5.19
CA TRP A 68 1.52 -13.93 -6.49
C TRP A 68 0.18 -13.24 -6.84
N THR A 69 -0.59 -12.82 -5.83
CA THR A 69 -1.87 -12.14 -6.05
C THR A 69 -1.71 -10.76 -6.69
N THR A 70 -0.55 -10.12 -6.54
CA THR A 70 -0.25 -8.81 -7.15
C THR A 70 -0.38 -8.86 -8.67
N HIS A 71 -0.07 -10.01 -9.26
CA HIS A 71 -0.19 -10.24 -10.71
C HIS A 71 -1.64 -10.09 -11.22
N TRP A 72 -2.62 -10.38 -10.38
CA TRP A 72 -4.04 -10.28 -10.72
C TRP A 72 -4.68 -8.98 -10.21
N LEU A 73 -4.19 -8.49 -9.10
CA LEU A 73 -4.75 -7.30 -8.44
C LEU A 73 -4.26 -6.00 -9.06
N HIS A 74 -3.06 -6.00 -9.67
CA HIS A 74 -2.39 -4.84 -10.25
C HIS A 74 -2.47 -3.61 -9.33
N PRO A 75 -2.02 -3.67 -8.06
CA PRO A 75 -2.01 -2.51 -7.19
C PRO A 75 -1.02 -1.45 -7.73
N ASP A 76 -1.24 -0.18 -7.40
CA ASP A 76 -0.30 0.89 -7.74
C ASP A 76 0.88 0.89 -6.76
N TYR A 77 0.63 0.48 -5.52
CA TYR A 77 1.61 0.40 -4.45
C TYR A 77 1.57 -0.98 -3.79
N LEU A 78 2.74 -1.52 -3.50
CA LEU A 78 2.89 -2.67 -2.61
C LEU A 78 3.47 -2.18 -1.28
N HIS A 79 2.83 -2.57 -0.18
CA HIS A 79 3.27 -2.23 1.16
C HIS A 79 3.76 -3.51 1.87
N PRO A 80 4.96 -4.00 1.58
CA PRO A 80 5.50 -5.17 2.26
C PRO A 80 5.98 -4.82 3.67
N ARG A 81 5.89 -5.79 4.58
CA ARG A 81 6.57 -5.71 5.86
C ARG A 81 8.09 -5.67 5.61
N ALA A 82 8.82 -4.83 6.35
CA ALA A 82 10.22 -4.53 6.07
C ALA A 82 11.15 -5.75 6.09
N ASP A 83 10.82 -6.79 6.87
CA ASP A 83 11.59 -8.04 6.92
C ASP A 83 11.31 -9.00 5.74
N LEU A 84 10.35 -8.69 4.89
CA LEU A 84 10.06 -9.45 3.66
C LEU A 84 10.84 -8.94 2.45
N ILE A 85 11.52 -7.80 2.59
CA ILE A 85 12.21 -7.19 1.46
C ILE A 85 13.53 -7.91 1.20
N ASP A 86 13.70 -8.34 -0.03
CA ASP A 86 14.93 -8.95 -0.56
C ASP A 86 15.19 -8.43 -1.98
N ASN A 87 16.29 -8.88 -2.58
CA ASN A 87 16.65 -8.46 -3.94
C ASN A 87 15.62 -8.90 -4.98
N GLU A 88 15.00 -10.07 -4.80
CA GLU A 88 13.99 -10.59 -5.73
C GLU A 88 12.74 -9.70 -5.73
N LEU A 89 12.26 -9.29 -4.55
CA LEU A 89 11.13 -8.38 -4.43
C LEU A 89 11.45 -6.98 -4.99
N LEU A 90 12.68 -6.48 -4.77
CA LEU A 90 13.14 -5.22 -5.34
C LEU A 90 13.15 -5.27 -6.88
N GLU A 91 13.76 -6.28 -7.47
CA GLU A 91 13.81 -6.47 -8.92
C GLU A 91 12.42 -6.64 -9.52
N MET A 92 11.56 -7.43 -8.89
CA MET A 92 10.18 -7.63 -9.30
C MET A 92 9.42 -6.31 -9.31
N SER A 93 9.56 -5.49 -8.27
CA SER A 93 8.88 -4.20 -8.18
C SER A 93 9.32 -3.23 -9.28
N GLN A 94 10.62 -3.19 -9.59
CA GLN A 94 11.18 -2.38 -10.66
C GLN A 94 10.68 -2.84 -12.04
N ASN A 95 10.70 -4.15 -12.29
CA ASN A 95 10.27 -4.72 -13.56
C ASN A 95 8.78 -4.50 -13.85
N HIS A 96 7.95 -4.39 -12.81
CA HIS A 96 6.51 -4.15 -12.93
C HIS A 96 6.10 -2.69 -12.65
N SER A 97 7.06 -1.77 -12.49
CA SER A 97 6.80 -0.36 -12.13
C SER A 97 5.91 -0.21 -10.88
N LEU A 98 6.08 -1.11 -9.93
CA LEU A 98 5.30 -1.17 -8.70
C LEU A 98 5.99 -0.38 -7.61
N SER A 99 5.35 0.67 -7.09
CA SER A 99 5.90 1.49 -6.03
C SER A 99 5.89 0.75 -4.68
N LEU A 100 7.01 0.78 -3.95
CA LEU A 100 7.14 0.13 -2.65
C LEU A 100 7.03 1.14 -1.51
N ASN A 101 6.16 0.84 -0.52
CA ASN A 101 6.08 1.56 0.75
C ASN A 101 6.30 0.58 1.90
N LEU A 102 7.48 0.61 2.53
CA LEU A 102 7.84 -0.37 3.57
C LEU A 102 7.24 -0.03 4.94
N TRP A 103 6.78 -1.05 5.65
CA TRP A 103 6.31 -0.96 7.04
C TRP A 103 6.90 -2.07 7.91
N THR A 104 7.30 -1.83 9.13
CA THR A 104 7.39 -0.56 9.82
C THR A 104 8.87 -0.13 9.85
N VAL A 105 9.16 1.09 9.43
CA VAL A 105 10.53 1.64 9.41
C VAL A 105 10.66 2.65 10.55
N ASN A 106 11.39 2.27 11.62
CA ASN A 106 11.45 3.04 12.87
C ASN A 106 12.87 3.48 13.25
N THR A 107 13.88 3.17 12.44
CA THR A 107 15.29 3.48 12.76
C THR A 107 15.96 4.23 11.62
N ILE A 108 16.97 5.06 11.96
CA ILE A 108 17.77 5.79 10.98
C ILE A 108 18.47 4.84 9.99
N PRO A 109 19.16 3.74 10.42
CA PRO A 109 19.77 2.82 9.46
C PRO A 109 18.77 2.18 8.48
N ALA A 110 17.56 1.86 8.93
CA ALA A 110 16.53 1.32 8.05
C ALA A 110 16.02 2.39 7.05
N LEU A 111 15.90 3.65 7.47
CA LEU A 111 15.57 4.76 6.60
C LEU A 111 16.66 4.99 5.55
N GLU A 112 17.92 5.02 5.95
CA GLU A 112 19.07 5.16 5.04
C GLU A 112 19.11 4.04 4.00
N TRP A 113 18.84 2.81 4.42
CA TRP A 113 18.73 1.66 3.51
C TRP A 113 17.57 1.87 2.50
N CYS A 114 16.40 2.34 2.95
CA CYS A 114 15.28 2.65 2.07
C CYS A 114 15.64 3.70 1.02
N ILE A 115 16.36 4.76 1.43
CA ILE A 115 16.82 5.83 0.52
C ILE A 115 17.78 5.27 -0.53
N GLN A 116 18.77 4.47 -0.10
CA GLN A 116 19.78 3.87 -0.98
C GLN A 116 19.17 2.91 -2.00
N ASN A 117 18.07 2.23 -1.65
CA ASN A 117 17.37 1.29 -2.52
C ASN A 117 16.16 1.91 -3.24
N HIS A 118 16.04 3.24 -3.25
CA HIS A 118 15.00 3.98 -3.97
C HIS A 118 13.56 3.55 -3.60
N ILE A 119 13.34 3.21 -2.33
CA ILE A 119 12.01 2.89 -1.83
C ILE A 119 11.12 4.13 -1.92
N SER A 120 9.92 3.98 -2.47
CA SER A 120 9.01 5.10 -2.78
C SER A 120 8.43 5.76 -1.54
N GLY A 121 8.22 4.99 -0.44
CA GLY A 121 7.69 5.51 0.80
C GLY A 121 7.95 4.59 1.99
N ILE A 122 7.79 5.13 3.17
CA ILE A 122 7.91 4.40 4.43
C ILE A 122 6.69 4.65 5.32
N ILE A 123 6.35 3.66 6.12
CA ILE A 123 5.34 3.75 7.18
C ILE A 123 6.06 3.53 8.50
N SER A 124 5.93 4.50 9.42
CA SER A 124 6.63 4.52 10.70
C SER A 124 5.66 4.79 11.85
N ASP A 125 5.88 4.10 12.98
CA ASP A 125 5.21 4.40 14.25
C ASP A 125 5.81 5.61 14.96
N ASN A 126 7.06 5.97 14.62
CA ASN A 126 7.79 7.07 15.24
C ASN A 126 8.44 8.00 14.20
N PRO A 127 7.64 8.74 13.42
CA PRO A 127 8.16 9.59 12.36
C PRO A 127 9.12 10.69 12.86
N LYS A 128 8.99 11.11 14.13
CA LYS A 128 9.88 12.13 14.72
C LYS A 128 11.32 11.61 14.95
N ALA A 129 11.50 10.29 15.13
CA ALA A 129 12.81 9.70 15.34
C ALA A 129 13.59 9.45 14.05
N ILE A 130 12.95 9.59 12.89
CA ILE A 130 13.53 9.33 11.57
C ILE A 130 13.56 10.59 10.67
N HIS A 131 13.56 11.79 11.29
CA HIS A 131 13.82 13.01 10.54
C HIS A 131 15.28 13.03 10.06
N VAL A 132 15.47 13.26 8.78
CA VAL A 132 16.74 13.56 8.13
C VAL A 132 16.84 15.07 7.95
#